data_dae1b23a9ddd52ecebe185e05d33fd14
#
_entry.id   dae1b23a9ddd52ecebe185e05d33fd14
#
_cell.length_a   1.000
_cell.length_b   1.000
_cell.length_c   1.000
_cell.angle_alpha   90.00
_cell.angle_beta   90.00
_cell.angle_gamma   90.00
#
_symmetry.space_group_name_H-M   'P 1'
#
loop_
_entity.id
_entity.type
_entity.pdbx_description
1 polymer ?
#
loop_
_entity_poly.entity_id
_entity_poly.type
_entity_poly.pdbx_seq_one_letter_code
_entity_poly.pdbx_strand_id
1 'polypeptide(L)'
;MTSFVEANEIVTIICYHALEKRKKMKLERLKKNNLARNMVIVLLVVGIISAIILTFTKAKYKTAESIPLVNGTINYELSDLNLIGVYIEDGSSYTKTDQIPDSGYTLNAEKSYCKIGEEKQDTTITYDMNTKTLNIAPMTTKGTKCYLYFDEQKTLLADAIKRDKTVKTRSLPLTTSSKVEDSTTGTIYKAQDDWGDTYYFAGNPTDNWVRFAGFYWRIIRINGDGSIRMIYNGTSTATTGTTTMINNGASQAFNSSYDRSEYVGYMYTSGQQHGNTTDSPIKDVVDSWYSSNLANYSDKISKEAGFCGDRNMASGSSWSSTPSSTIYYAARERLYTNKTPTLKCSNSADLYTVSGSSKGNKALTNPVGLITADEVAMAGGVYGQTNQSYYLYNNQYYWTMSPFNFNATSGFAYVFYVYSNGYLHYDSVNNAWGVRPVINLAHDVVIKSGNGSSSTPYEI
;
A
#
# COMPACT_ATOMS: atom_id res chain seq x y z
N MET A 1 65.84 -21.15 9.65
CA MET A 1 64.43 -20.92 10.02
C MET A 1 63.50 -22.14 9.74
N THR A 2 64.02 -23.26 9.29
CA THR A 2 63.28 -24.46 8.93
C THR A 2 63.12 -25.54 10.03
N SER A 3 63.87 -25.44 11.13
CA SER A 3 63.80 -26.47 12.18
C SER A 3 62.78 -26.20 13.32
N PHE A 4 62.20 -24.98 13.38
CA PHE A 4 61.27 -24.62 14.42
C PHE A 4 59.79 -24.89 14.02
N VAL A 5 59.49 -25.03 12.73
CA VAL A 5 58.17 -25.33 12.23
C VAL A 5 57.84 -26.82 12.35
N GLU A 6 58.80 -27.68 12.08
CA GLU A 6 58.63 -29.13 12.18
C GLU A 6 58.41 -29.61 13.65
N ALA A 7 59.06 -28.97 14.62
CA ALA A 7 58.87 -29.33 16.00
C ALA A 7 57.45 -28.97 16.55
N ASN A 8 56.83 -27.91 16.03
CA ASN A 8 55.48 -27.50 16.46
C ASN A 8 54.39 -28.40 15.84
N GLU A 9 54.57 -28.88 14.63
CA GLU A 9 53.61 -29.86 14.01
C GLU A 9 53.64 -31.19 14.73
N ILE A 10 54.82 -31.69 15.10
CA ILE A 10 54.94 -32.98 15.79
C ILE A 10 54.30 -32.90 17.20
N VAL A 11 54.46 -31.79 17.91
CA VAL A 11 53.83 -31.62 19.23
C VAL A 11 52.32 -31.50 19.11
N THR A 12 51.81 -30.88 18.06
CA THR A 12 50.36 -30.74 17.83
C THR A 12 49.72 -32.08 17.47
N ILE A 13 50.37 -32.90 16.66
CA ILE A 13 49.93 -34.25 16.30
C ILE A 13 49.94 -35.21 17.50
N ILE A 14 50.98 -35.10 18.35
CA ILE A 14 51.08 -35.94 19.57
C ILE A 14 49.96 -35.55 20.59
N CYS A 15 49.70 -34.26 20.75
CA CYS A 15 48.58 -33.77 21.60
C CYS A 15 47.21 -34.18 21.07
N TYR A 16 47.04 -34.17 19.78
CA TYR A 16 45.76 -34.58 19.14
C TYR A 16 45.55 -36.07 19.32
N HIS A 17 46.57 -36.92 19.09
CA HIS A 17 46.52 -38.37 19.34
C HIS A 17 46.31 -38.76 20.79
N ALA A 18 46.88 -37.97 21.74
CA ALA A 18 46.68 -38.20 23.17
C ALA A 18 45.25 -37.87 23.61
N LEU A 19 44.65 -36.81 23.02
CA LEU A 19 43.27 -36.43 23.26
C LEU A 19 42.25 -37.43 22.66
N GLU A 20 42.53 -37.93 21.46
CA GLU A 20 41.73 -39.00 20.87
C GLU A 20 41.81 -40.30 21.65
N LYS A 21 42.99 -40.69 22.12
CA LYS A 21 43.19 -41.89 22.96
C LYS A 21 42.47 -41.74 24.29
N ARG A 22 42.45 -40.55 24.91
CA ARG A 22 41.65 -40.29 26.13
C ARG A 22 40.13 -40.31 25.86
N LYS A 23 39.68 -39.81 24.72
CA LYS A 23 38.26 -39.91 24.31
C LYS A 23 37.84 -41.35 24.07
N LYS A 24 38.65 -42.14 23.37
CA LYS A 24 38.40 -43.58 23.16
C LYS A 24 38.35 -44.36 24.47
N MET A 25 39.30 -44.13 25.38
CA MET A 25 39.28 -44.81 26.68
C MET A 25 38.08 -44.40 27.55
N LYS A 26 37.60 -43.14 27.45
CA LYS A 26 36.38 -42.72 28.14
C LYS A 26 35.13 -43.38 27.56
N LEU A 27 35.09 -43.54 26.25
CA LEU A 27 33.97 -44.23 25.56
C LEU A 27 33.95 -45.73 25.85
N GLU A 28 35.13 -46.37 25.93
CA GLU A 28 35.23 -47.81 26.24
C GLU A 28 34.87 -48.09 27.71
N ARG A 29 35.21 -47.21 28.68
CA ARG A 29 34.75 -47.33 30.07
C ARG A 29 33.23 -47.19 30.20
N LEU A 30 32.60 -46.36 29.38
CA LEU A 30 31.12 -46.22 29.31
C LEU A 30 30.46 -47.45 28.67
N LYS A 31 31.12 -48.11 27.71
CA LYS A 31 30.63 -49.36 27.09
C LYS A 31 30.69 -50.56 28.01
N LYS A 32 31.61 -50.59 28.98
CA LYS A 32 31.77 -51.74 29.89
C LYS A 32 30.81 -51.78 31.08
N ASN A 33 30.11 -50.67 31.33
CA ASN A 33 29.17 -50.61 32.44
C ASN A 33 27.72 -50.51 31.93
N ASN A 34 27.14 -51.67 31.62
CA ASN A 34 25.76 -51.79 31.11
C ASN A 34 24.73 -51.14 32.05
N LEU A 35 25.03 -51.07 33.35
CA LEU A 35 24.17 -50.45 34.34
C LEU A 35 24.19 -48.91 34.19
N ALA A 36 25.37 -48.27 34.02
CA ALA A 36 25.49 -46.83 33.81
C ALA A 36 24.86 -46.41 32.49
N ARG A 37 25.02 -47.21 31.43
CA ARG A 37 24.37 -46.96 30.14
C ARG A 37 22.85 -47.02 30.23
N ASN A 38 22.33 -48.03 30.92
CA ASN A 38 20.89 -48.16 31.10
C ASN A 38 20.32 -47.08 32.00
N MET A 39 21.04 -46.61 33.03
CA MET A 39 20.65 -45.45 33.83
C MET A 39 20.60 -44.15 33.00
N VAL A 40 21.57 -43.91 32.13
CA VAL A 40 21.58 -42.75 31.26
C VAL A 40 20.41 -42.80 30.27
N ILE A 41 20.08 -43.97 29.72
CA ILE A 41 18.92 -44.14 28.82
C ILE A 41 17.61 -43.91 29.59
N VAL A 42 17.49 -44.43 30.79
CA VAL A 42 16.29 -44.22 31.65
C VAL A 42 16.13 -42.73 32.00
N LEU A 43 17.21 -42.05 32.37
CA LEU A 43 17.17 -40.62 32.66
C LEU A 43 16.82 -39.77 31.43
N LEU A 44 17.31 -40.16 30.24
CA LEU A 44 16.90 -39.52 28.98
C LEU A 44 15.42 -39.73 28.65
N VAL A 45 14.96 -40.99 28.81
CA VAL A 45 13.53 -41.31 28.57
C VAL A 45 12.62 -40.63 29.59
N VAL A 46 13.01 -40.61 30.87
CA VAL A 46 12.27 -39.85 31.91
C VAL A 46 12.32 -38.34 31.63
N GLY A 47 13.46 -37.81 31.18
CA GLY A 47 13.56 -36.39 30.75
C GLY A 47 12.68 -36.05 29.56
N ILE A 48 12.63 -36.92 28.56
CA ILE A 48 11.76 -36.74 27.38
C ILE A 48 10.29 -36.88 27.78
N ILE A 49 9.92 -37.87 28.59
CA ILE A 49 8.55 -38.03 29.10
C ILE A 49 8.15 -36.83 29.96
N SER A 50 9.05 -36.33 30.82
CA SER A 50 8.80 -35.14 31.63
C SER A 50 8.68 -33.87 30.77
N ALA A 51 9.48 -33.74 29.70
CA ALA A 51 9.36 -32.65 28.75
C ALA A 51 8.06 -32.73 27.94
N ILE A 52 7.65 -33.94 27.53
CA ILE A 52 6.36 -34.15 26.85
C ILE A 52 5.19 -33.87 27.82
N ILE A 53 5.24 -34.36 29.05
CA ILE A 53 4.22 -34.08 30.07
C ILE A 53 4.18 -32.55 30.35
N LEU A 54 5.33 -31.86 30.45
CA LEU A 54 5.42 -30.42 30.64
C LEU A 54 4.89 -29.63 29.44
N THR A 55 5.12 -30.11 28.21
CA THR A 55 4.55 -29.49 27.01
C THR A 55 3.05 -29.73 26.90
N PHE A 56 2.57 -30.94 27.22
CA PHE A 56 1.13 -31.23 27.27
C PHE A 56 0.43 -30.53 28.45
N THR A 57 1.08 -30.43 29.61
CA THR A 57 0.53 -29.65 30.73
C THR A 57 0.61 -28.17 30.45
N LYS A 58 1.67 -27.62 29.83
CA LYS A 58 1.71 -26.25 29.34
C LYS A 58 0.64 -25.98 28.27
N ALA A 59 0.41 -26.90 27.35
CA ALA A 59 -0.67 -26.77 26.37
C ALA A 59 -2.05 -26.80 27.04
N LYS A 60 -2.23 -27.62 28.07
CA LYS A 60 -3.48 -27.68 28.84
C LYS A 60 -3.66 -26.52 29.82
N TYR A 61 -2.55 -25.94 30.32
CA TYR A 61 -2.55 -24.75 31.18
C TYR A 61 -2.42 -23.44 30.38
N LYS A 62 -2.04 -23.47 29.08
CA LYS A 62 -2.12 -22.28 28.22
C LYS A 62 -3.57 -21.84 27.95
N THR A 63 -4.51 -22.78 28.05
CA THR A 63 -5.95 -22.45 28.11
C THR A 63 -6.40 -21.93 29.47
N ALA A 64 -5.54 -21.99 30.48
CA ALA A 64 -5.76 -21.47 31.83
C ALA A 64 -4.73 -20.43 32.25
N GLU A 65 -3.79 -20.02 31.33
CA GLU A 65 -2.90 -18.89 31.61
C GLU A 65 -3.72 -17.61 31.62
N SER A 66 -4.10 -17.32 32.83
CA SER A 66 -4.36 -16.00 33.39
C SER A 66 -4.96 -15.02 32.39
N ILE A 67 -6.22 -15.05 32.26
CA ILE A 67 -6.95 -13.80 32.28
C ILE A 67 -6.59 -13.20 33.66
N PRO A 68 -5.71 -12.17 33.78
CA PRO A 68 -5.56 -11.49 35.07
C PRO A 68 -6.90 -10.79 35.28
N LEU A 69 -7.79 -11.49 35.96
CA LEU A 69 -9.05 -10.96 36.40
C LEU A 69 -8.72 -10.07 37.61
N VAL A 70 -8.77 -8.73 37.36
CA VAL A 70 -9.28 -7.77 38.35
C VAL A 70 -8.29 -7.12 39.32
N ASN A 71 -8.34 -5.80 39.35
CA ASN A 71 -8.10 -4.98 40.53
C ASN A 71 -9.27 -5.21 41.53
N GLY A 72 -9.21 -6.26 42.33
CA GLY A 72 -10.14 -6.61 43.36
C GLY A 72 -9.90 -8.03 43.85
N THR A 73 -9.79 -8.22 45.14
CA THR A 73 -9.62 -9.54 45.78
C THR A 73 -10.88 -10.37 45.54
N ILE A 74 -10.81 -11.31 44.61
CA ILE A 74 -11.90 -12.25 44.38
C ILE A 74 -11.40 -13.64 44.73
N ASN A 75 -11.98 -14.25 45.79
CA ASN A 75 -11.84 -15.66 46.08
C ASN A 75 -12.80 -16.44 45.15
N TYR A 76 -12.29 -16.88 43.98
CA TYR A 76 -13.03 -17.83 43.13
C TYR A 76 -12.39 -19.20 43.17
N GLU A 77 -13.22 -20.24 43.34
CA GLU A 77 -12.80 -21.60 43.02
C GLU A 77 -12.68 -21.76 41.49
N LEU A 78 -11.65 -22.42 41.01
CA LEU A 78 -11.33 -22.65 39.60
C LEU A 78 -12.47 -23.27 38.75
N SER A 79 -13.51 -23.82 39.40
CA SER A 79 -14.68 -24.41 38.75
C SER A 79 -15.67 -23.39 38.17
N ASP A 80 -15.56 -22.10 38.55
CA ASP A 80 -16.47 -21.04 38.10
C ASP A 80 -16.01 -20.30 36.84
N LEU A 81 -14.80 -20.65 36.30
CA LEU A 81 -14.22 -20.02 35.12
C LEU A 81 -14.77 -20.52 33.76
N ASN A 82 -15.65 -21.49 33.73
CA ASN A 82 -16.32 -21.98 32.52
C ASN A 82 -17.49 -21.09 32.03
N LEU A 83 -17.45 -19.79 32.32
CA LEU A 83 -18.61 -18.93 32.22
C LEU A 83 -18.50 -17.85 31.15
N ILE A 84 -17.45 -17.85 30.31
CA ILE A 84 -17.29 -16.84 29.26
C ILE A 84 -17.55 -17.47 27.89
N GLY A 85 -18.55 -16.94 27.19
CA GLY A 85 -18.72 -17.17 25.75
C GLY A 85 -17.99 -16.08 24.98
N VAL A 86 -17.08 -16.45 24.09
CA VAL A 86 -16.38 -15.53 23.21
C VAL A 86 -16.94 -15.66 21.79
N TYR A 87 -17.23 -14.55 21.17
CA TYR A 87 -17.77 -14.46 19.81
C TYR A 87 -16.94 -13.49 18.99
N ILE A 88 -16.50 -13.91 17.82
CA ILE A 88 -15.78 -13.08 16.87
C ILE A 88 -16.66 -12.75 15.67
N GLU A 89 -16.54 -11.54 15.13
CA GLU A 89 -17.21 -11.13 13.90
C GLU A 89 -16.71 -11.99 12.74
N ASP A 90 -17.66 -12.52 11.96
CA ASP A 90 -17.41 -13.29 10.74
C ASP A 90 -18.41 -12.80 9.68
N GLY A 91 -17.96 -11.85 8.87
CA GLY A 91 -18.82 -11.16 7.91
C GLY A 91 -19.92 -10.33 8.58
N SER A 92 -21.18 -10.73 8.43
CA SER A 92 -22.35 -10.05 9.02
C SER A 92 -22.84 -10.69 10.31
N SER A 93 -22.18 -11.72 10.83
CA SER A 93 -22.57 -12.52 12.00
C SER A 93 -21.43 -12.66 12.99
N TYR A 94 -21.71 -13.34 14.11
CA TYR A 94 -20.70 -13.66 15.12
C TYR A 94 -20.61 -15.17 15.28
N THR A 95 -19.40 -15.69 15.18
CA THR A 95 -19.09 -17.11 15.40
C THR A 95 -18.50 -17.30 16.78
N LYS A 96 -19.01 -18.29 17.53
CA LYS A 96 -18.50 -18.64 18.85
C LYS A 96 -17.11 -19.24 18.72
N THR A 97 -16.18 -18.81 19.58
CA THR A 97 -14.84 -19.35 19.72
C THR A 97 -14.55 -19.71 21.16
N ASP A 98 -13.56 -20.58 21.36
CA ASP A 98 -13.13 -21.03 22.70
C ASP A 98 -12.01 -20.14 23.27
N GLN A 99 -11.52 -19.15 22.52
CA GLN A 99 -10.40 -18.29 22.90
C GLN A 99 -10.70 -16.82 22.57
N ILE A 100 -10.22 -15.91 23.43
CA ILE A 100 -10.16 -14.49 23.11
C ILE A 100 -9.14 -14.33 21.97
N PRO A 101 -9.47 -13.57 20.90
CA PRO A 101 -8.59 -13.40 19.76
C PRO A 101 -7.28 -12.70 20.18
N ASP A 102 -6.16 -13.19 19.67
CA ASP A 102 -4.82 -12.67 19.98
C ASP A 102 -4.53 -11.34 19.28
N SER A 103 -5.14 -11.08 18.14
CA SER A 103 -4.96 -9.88 17.32
C SER A 103 -6.08 -9.76 16.29
N GLY A 104 -6.18 -8.61 15.64
CA GLY A 104 -7.10 -8.39 14.53
C GLY A 104 -8.56 -8.17 14.94
N TYR A 105 -8.85 -8.05 16.22
CA TYR A 105 -10.19 -7.82 16.75
C TYR A 105 -10.16 -6.78 17.86
N THR A 106 -11.31 -6.13 18.08
CA THR A 106 -11.54 -5.19 19.19
C THR A 106 -12.80 -5.58 19.94
N LEU A 107 -12.78 -5.52 21.28
CA LEU A 107 -13.97 -5.80 22.07
C LEU A 107 -15.10 -4.83 21.72
N ASN A 108 -16.26 -5.37 21.35
CA ASN A 108 -17.49 -4.60 21.21
C ASN A 108 -18.17 -4.50 22.57
N ALA A 109 -17.95 -3.40 23.27
CA ALA A 109 -18.49 -3.18 24.63
C ALA A 109 -20.01 -3.07 24.62
N GLU A 110 -20.64 -2.59 23.55
CA GLU A 110 -22.09 -2.43 23.46
C GLU A 110 -22.81 -3.77 23.30
N LYS A 111 -22.21 -4.70 22.56
CA LYS A 111 -22.76 -6.05 22.37
C LYS A 111 -22.39 -7.01 23.50
N SER A 112 -21.26 -6.77 24.15
CA SER A 112 -20.79 -7.62 25.25
C SER A 112 -21.65 -7.40 26.50
N TYR A 113 -21.96 -8.46 27.21
CA TYR A 113 -22.77 -8.40 28.39
C TYR A 113 -22.52 -9.58 29.33
N CYS A 114 -22.90 -9.40 30.61
CA CYS A 114 -22.95 -10.47 31.58
C CYS A 114 -24.41 -10.70 32.02
N LYS A 115 -24.75 -11.93 32.39
CA LYS A 115 -26.06 -12.28 32.93
C LYS A 115 -25.98 -13.30 34.06
N ILE A 116 -27.00 -13.29 34.93
CA ILE A 116 -27.24 -14.33 35.94
C ILE A 116 -28.61 -14.94 35.63
N GLY A 117 -28.63 -16.25 35.35
CA GLY A 117 -29.83 -16.85 34.75
C GLY A 117 -30.17 -16.18 33.43
N GLU A 118 -31.34 -15.55 33.31
CA GLU A 118 -31.73 -14.81 32.11
C GLU A 118 -31.63 -13.28 32.28
N GLU A 119 -31.22 -12.78 33.45
CA GLU A 119 -31.18 -11.35 33.75
C GLU A 119 -29.81 -10.76 33.43
N LYS A 120 -29.80 -9.74 32.55
CA LYS A 120 -28.59 -8.96 32.24
C LYS A 120 -28.17 -8.14 33.46
N GLN A 121 -26.85 -8.13 33.70
CA GLN A 121 -26.23 -7.35 34.76
C GLN A 121 -25.67 -6.04 34.20
N ASP A 122 -25.74 -4.98 35.00
CA ASP A 122 -25.10 -3.71 34.70
C ASP A 122 -23.60 -3.84 34.96
N THR A 123 -22.84 -4.21 33.91
CA THR A 123 -21.40 -4.46 33.98
C THR A 123 -20.67 -3.67 32.90
N THR A 124 -19.55 -3.07 33.27
CA THR A 124 -18.59 -2.50 32.32
C THR A 124 -17.59 -3.58 31.96
N ILE A 125 -17.45 -3.85 30.67
CA ILE A 125 -16.51 -4.84 30.14
C ILE A 125 -15.49 -4.11 29.27
N THR A 126 -14.20 -4.28 29.58
CA THR A 126 -13.10 -3.73 28.78
C THR A 126 -12.03 -4.81 28.54
N TYR A 127 -11.36 -4.73 27.41
CA TYR A 127 -10.24 -5.62 27.07
C TYR A 127 -9.09 -4.83 26.46
N ASP A 128 -7.91 -4.96 27.06
CA ASP A 128 -6.68 -4.38 26.51
C ASP A 128 -5.93 -5.45 25.72
N MET A 129 -5.87 -5.26 24.38
CA MET A 129 -5.21 -6.18 23.46
C MET A 129 -3.70 -6.28 23.68
N ASN A 130 -3.04 -5.21 24.15
CA ASN A 130 -1.59 -5.19 24.34
C ASN A 130 -1.19 -5.95 25.61
N THR A 131 -1.92 -5.74 26.70
CA THR A 131 -1.66 -6.41 27.98
C THR A 131 -2.41 -7.72 28.12
N LYS A 132 -3.31 -8.03 27.17
CA LYS A 132 -4.20 -9.21 27.21
C LYS A 132 -5.05 -9.23 28.50
N THR A 133 -5.46 -8.06 28.98
CA THR A 133 -6.19 -7.91 30.25
C THR A 133 -7.66 -7.65 29.99
N LEU A 134 -8.51 -8.59 30.40
CA LEU A 134 -9.95 -8.45 30.46
C LEU A 134 -10.35 -7.89 31.82
N ASN A 135 -11.14 -6.81 31.83
CA ASN A 135 -11.71 -6.24 33.05
C ASN A 135 -13.23 -6.24 32.95
N ILE A 136 -13.88 -6.79 33.96
CA ILE A 136 -15.36 -6.84 34.10
C ILE A 136 -15.71 -6.30 35.47
N ALA A 137 -16.46 -5.20 35.54
CA ALA A 137 -16.81 -4.53 36.78
C ALA A 137 -18.28 -4.02 36.80
N PRO A 138 -19.03 -4.21 37.88
CA PRO A 138 -18.72 -5.08 39.00
C PRO A 138 -18.95 -6.57 38.65
N MET A 139 -18.14 -7.45 39.22
CA MET A 139 -18.34 -8.89 39.12
C MET A 139 -18.56 -9.43 40.54
N THR A 140 -19.77 -9.40 40.98
CA THR A 140 -20.08 -9.49 42.42
C THR A 140 -20.83 -10.76 42.82
N THR A 141 -21.28 -11.57 41.85
CA THR A 141 -22.22 -12.67 42.18
C THR A 141 -21.80 -13.99 41.55
N LYS A 142 -21.81 -15.06 42.31
CA LYS A 142 -21.60 -16.43 41.85
C LYS A 142 -22.64 -16.80 40.79
N GLY A 143 -22.17 -17.43 39.69
CA GLY A 143 -23.03 -17.85 38.57
C GLY A 143 -23.21 -16.81 37.45
N THR A 144 -22.48 -15.69 37.48
CA THR A 144 -22.47 -14.74 36.42
C THR A 144 -21.84 -15.36 35.16
N LYS A 145 -22.54 -15.26 34.02
CA LYS A 145 -22.05 -15.66 32.69
C LYS A 145 -21.86 -14.45 31.80
N CYS A 146 -20.65 -14.29 31.24
CA CYS A 146 -20.35 -13.17 30.35
C CYS A 146 -20.23 -13.66 28.91
N TYR A 147 -20.69 -12.83 27.99
CA TYR A 147 -20.66 -13.04 26.56
C TYR A 147 -19.92 -11.87 25.96
N LEU A 148 -18.73 -12.17 25.41
CA LEU A 148 -17.82 -11.19 24.86
C LEU A 148 -17.90 -11.25 23.34
N TYR A 149 -18.14 -10.11 22.72
CA TYR A 149 -18.20 -9.96 21.29
C TYR A 149 -17.00 -9.14 20.82
N PHE A 150 -16.31 -9.63 19.83
CA PHE A 150 -15.14 -8.96 19.25
C PHE A 150 -15.41 -8.68 17.79
N ASP A 151 -15.36 -7.40 17.43
CA ASP A 151 -15.45 -6.93 16.04
C ASP A 151 -14.09 -7.06 15.35
N GLU A 152 -14.08 -7.43 14.09
CA GLU A 152 -12.85 -7.46 13.28
C GLU A 152 -12.24 -6.06 13.21
N GLN A 153 -10.97 -5.94 13.55
CA GLN A 153 -10.24 -4.67 13.46
C GLN A 153 -9.89 -4.39 12.01
N LYS A 154 -10.72 -3.61 11.36
CA LYS A 154 -10.51 -3.20 9.97
C LYS A 154 -9.39 -2.18 9.86
N THR A 155 -8.34 -2.51 9.13
CA THR A 155 -7.24 -1.58 8.85
C THR A 155 -7.52 -0.84 7.55
N LEU A 156 -7.66 0.47 7.61
CA LEU A 156 -7.78 1.31 6.42
C LEU A 156 -6.50 1.22 5.58
N LEU A 157 -6.66 1.19 4.26
CA LEU A 157 -5.52 1.14 3.35
C LEU A 157 -4.56 2.32 3.55
N ALA A 158 -5.08 3.53 3.79
CA ALA A 158 -4.27 4.72 4.08
C ALA A 158 -3.39 4.54 5.33
N ASP A 159 -3.94 3.93 6.39
CA ASP A 159 -3.22 3.68 7.64
C ASP A 159 -2.20 2.55 7.48
N ALA A 160 -2.56 1.49 6.76
CA ALA A 160 -1.65 0.41 6.42
C ALA A 160 -0.43 0.91 5.62
N ILE A 161 -0.65 1.81 4.66
CA ILE A 161 0.43 2.43 3.88
C ILE A 161 1.34 3.27 4.79
N LYS A 162 0.78 4.08 5.69
CA LYS A 162 1.57 5.01 6.54
C LYS A 162 2.30 4.32 7.69
N ARG A 163 1.75 3.23 8.22
CA ARG A 163 2.19 2.59 9.48
C ARG A 163 3.69 2.35 9.57
N ASP A 164 4.30 1.87 8.49
CA ASP A 164 5.70 1.46 8.46
C ASP A 164 6.55 2.36 7.55
N LYS A 165 6.11 3.61 7.31
CA LYS A 165 6.78 4.54 6.41
C LYS A 165 7.39 5.72 7.16
N THR A 166 8.60 6.08 6.75
CA THR A 166 9.19 7.36 7.10
C THR A 166 8.63 8.44 6.19
N VAL A 167 8.07 9.49 6.78
CA VAL A 167 7.58 10.67 6.04
C VAL A 167 8.72 11.66 5.88
N LYS A 168 9.05 12.00 4.63
CA LYS A 168 10.06 13.01 4.27
C LYS A 168 9.41 14.16 3.51
N THR A 169 10.13 15.26 3.35
CA THR A 169 9.81 16.36 2.44
C THR A 169 10.92 16.51 1.41
N ARG A 170 10.59 16.98 0.21
CA ARG A 170 11.59 17.26 -0.84
C ARG A 170 11.62 18.72 -1.15
N SER A 171 12.84 19.24 -1.32
CA SER A 171 13.03 20.62 -1.76
C SER A 171 12.78 20.76 -3.25
N LEU A 172 12.20 21.86 -3.65
CA LEU A 172 12.06 22.28 -5.03
C LEU A 172 13.05 23.41 -5.30
N PRO A 173 13.54 23.60 -6.52
CA PRO A 173 13.22 22.85 -7.73
C PRO A 173 13.83 21.45 -7.81
N LEU A 174 13.22 20.55 -8.58
CA LEU A 174 13.78 19.23 -8.89
C LEU A 174 14.92 19.38 -9.89
N THR A 175 16.16 19.38 -9.41
CA THR A 175 17.37 19.41 -10.23
C THR A 175 17.84 17.99 -10.55
N THR A 176 18.88 17.85 -11.37
CA THR A 176 19.52 16.53 -11.64
C THR A 176 20.02 15.84 -10.38
N SER A 177 20.46 16.61 -9.38
CA SER A 177 20.83 16.11 -8.06
C SER A 177 19.62 15.72 -7.18
N SER A 178 18.40 16.09 -7.58
CA SER A 178 17.15 15.71 -6.94
C SER A 178 16.60 14.39 -7.49
N LYS A 179 17.40 13.59 -8.20
CA LYS A 179 17.07 12.20 -8.47
C LYS A 179 16.70 11.55 -7.14
N VAL A 180 15.51 10.96 -7.12
CA VAL A 180 15.12 10.17 -5.97
C VAL A 180 16.09 9.00 -5.88
N GLU A 181 16.60 8.73 -4.69
CA GLU A 181 17.48 7.60 -4.41
C GLU A 181 16.93 6.31 -5.03
N ASP A 182 17.79 5.43 -5.48
CA ASP A 182 17.43 4.21 -6.23
C ASP A 182 16.50 3.28 -5.44
N SER A 183 16.50 3.35 -4.11
CA SER A 183 15.56 2.61 -3.25
C SER A 183 14.93 3.56 -2.24
N THR A 184 13.61 3.69 -2.35
CA THR A 184 12.79 4.51 -1.44
C THR A 184 11.74 3.66 -0.70
N THR A 185 11.96 2.35 -0.65
CA THR A 185 11.16 1.42 0.15
C THR A 185 11.11 1.90 1.60
N GLY A 186 9.92 1.89 2.20
CA GLY A 186 9.71 2.41 3.55
C GLY A 186 9.67 3.94 3.64
N THR A 187 9.62 4.68 2.52
CA THR A 187 9.58 6.15 2.51
C THR A 187 8.41 6.67 1.69
N ILE A 188 7.72 7.68 2.20
CA ILE A 188 6.75 8.51 1.48
C ILE A 188 7.09 9.98 1.67
N TYR A 189 6.69 10.82 0.72
CA TYR A 189 7.00 12.23 0.73
C TYR A 189 5.73 13.07 0.92
N LYS A 190 5.79 14.01 1.87
CA LYS A 190 4.70 14.93 2.13
C LYS A 190 4.68 16.08 1.11
N ALA A 191 3.49 16.43 0.63
CA ALA A 191 3.20 17.59 -0.20
C ALA A 191 1.79 18.11 0.12
N GLN A 192 1.28 19.00 -0.73
CA GLN A 192 -0.10 19.53 -0.67
C GLN A 192 -0.82 19.25 -1.98
N ASP A 193 -2.07 18.80 -1.90
CA ASP A 193 -3.00 18.76 -3.03
C ASP A 193 -4.23 19.66 -2.77
N ASP A 194 -5.28 19.53 -3.57
CA ASP A 194 -6.49 20.34 -3.45
C ASP A 194 -7.31 20.05 -2.20
N TRP A 195 -7.09 18.91 -1.54
CA TRP A 195 -7.77 18.46 -0.31
C TRP A 195 -6.92 18.62 0.95
N GLY A 196 -5.64 18.95 0.82
CA GLY A 196 -4.76 19.17 1.97
C GLY A 196 -3.43 18.41 1.92
N ASP A 197 -2.99 17.88 3.06
CA ASP A 197 -1.75 17.11 3.17
C ASP A 197 -1.87 15.79 2.40
N THR A 198 -0.99 15.59 1.42
CA THR A 198 -0.91 14.39 0.60
C THR A 198 0.46 13.72 0.76
N TYR A 199 0.51 12.38 0.59
CA TYR A 199 1.74 11.60 0.77
C TYR A 199 2.00 10.75 -0.46
N TYR A 200 3.07 11.04 -1.20
CA TYR A 200 3.37 10.40 -2.48
C TYR A 200 4.60 9.51 -2.45
N PHE A 201 4.61 8.52 -3.32
CA PHE A 201 5.77 7.66 -3.55
C PHE A 201 6.69 8.24 -4.62
N ALA A 202 8.00 8.03 -4.47
CA ALA A 202 9.00 8.46 -5.43
C ALA A 202 10.18 7.47 -5.49
N GLY A 203 10.94 7.47 -6.58
CA GLY A 203 12.04 6.56 -6.82
C GLY A 203 11.57 5.15 -7.15
N ASN A 204 12.19 4.14 -6.56
CA ASN A 204 11.88 2.74 -6.82
C ASN A 204 11.39 2.01 -5.56
N PRO A 205 10.23 2.40 -4.98
CA PRO A 205 9.66 1.69 -3.84
C PRO A 205 9.25 0.27 -4.27
N THR A 206 9.49 -0.69 -3.38
CA THR A 206 9.05 -2.08 -3.57
C THR A 206 7.77 -2.41 -2.81
N ASP A 207 7.20 -1.43 -2.09
CA ASP A 207 6.13 -1.56 -1.11
C ASP A 207 4.92 -0.65 -1.38
N ASN A 208 4.65 -0.41 -2.68
CA ASN A 208 3.50 0.39 -3.15
C ASN A 208 2.59 -0.39 -4.13
N TRP A 209 2.48 -1.71 -3.94
CA TRP A 209 1.62 -2.56 -4.75
C TRP A 209 0.26 -2.79 -4.09
N VAL A 210 -0.78 -2.73 -4.93
CA VAL A 210 -2.17 -3.08 -4.57
C VAL A 210 -2.69 -4.11 -5.56
N ARG A 211 -3.46 -5.08 -5.08
CA ARG A 211 -4.28 -5.96 -5.90
C ARG A 211 -5.75 -5.60 -5.70
N PHE A 212 -6.39 -5.15 -6.78
CA PHE A 212 -7.78 -4.70 -6.77
C PHE A 212 -8.47 -5.03 -8.09
N ALA A 213 -9.70 -5.52 -8.05
CA ALA A 213 -10.52 -5.88 -9.19
C ALA A 213 -9.82 -6.84 -10.19
N GLY A 214 -8.98 -7.76 -9.69
CA GLY A 214 -8.24 -8.72 -10.51
C GLY A 214 -6.96 -8.17 -11.15
N PHE A 215 -6.64 -6.88 -10.94
CA PHE A 215 -5.46 -6.21 -11.49
C PHE A 215 -4.46 -5.84 -10.41
N TYR A 216 -3.20 -5.65 -10.84
CA TYR A 216 -2.16 -5.04 -10.04
C TYR A 216 -2.07 -3.54 -10.34
N TRP A 217 -1.85 -2.77 -9.29
CA TRP A 217 -1.76 -1.32 -9.31
C TRP A 217 -0.52 -0.86 -8.57
N ARG A 218 0.00 0.31 -8.96
CA ARG A 218 1.04 1.00 -8.19
C ARG A 218 0.44 2.23 -7.53
N ILE A 219 0.61 2.33 -6.22
CA ILE A 219 0.16 3.52 -5.47
C ILE A 219 1.02 4.70 -5.92
N ILE A 220 0.36 5.80 -6.31
CA ILE A 220 0.99 7.08 -6.60
C ILE A 220 1.08 7.89 -5.30
N ARG A 221 -0.05 8.04 -4.60
CA ARG A 221 -0.15 8.83 -3.36
C ARG A 221 -1.40 8.52 -2.54
N ILE A 222 -1.36 8.90 -1.29
CA ILE A 222 -2.54 9.11 -0.45
C ILE A 222 -2.95 10.56 -0.66
N ASN A 223 -4.14 10.81 -1.19
CA ASN A 223 -4.68 12.14 -1.40
C ASN A 223 -5.00 12.84 -0.07
N GLY A 224 -5.17 14.16 -0.09
CA GLY A 224 -5.50 14.93 1.11
C GLY A 224 -6.87 14.61 1.72
N ASP A 225 -7.78 13.99 0.96
CA ASP A 225 -9.06 13.46 1.44
C ASP A 225 -8.95 12.03 2.03
N GLY A 226 -7.75 11.44 2.04
CA GLY A 226 -7.49 10.09 2.51
C GLY A 226 -7.69 8.99 1.45
N SER A 227 -8.21 9.30 0.27
CA SER A 227 -8.35 8.35 -0.83
C SER A 227 -6.98 7.95 -1.42
N ILE A 228 -6.89 6.78 -2.04
CA ILE A 228 -5.62 6.23 -2.53
C ILE A 228 -5.57 6.30 -4.05
N ARG A 229 -4.72 7.19 -4.56
CA ARG A 229 -4.47 7.35 -5.98
C ARG A 229 -3.51 6.30 -6.48
N MET A 230 -3.91 5.54 -7.50
CA MET A 230 -3.10 4.45 -8.04
C MET A 230 -3.21 4.34 -9.57
N ILE A 231 -2.13 3.88 -10.20
CA ILE A 231 -2.01 3.68 -11.64
C ILE A 231 -2.03 2.20 -11.99
N TYR A 232 -2.71 1.85 -13.06
CA TYR A 232 -2.81 0.49 -13.59
C TYR A 232 -1.44 -0.10 -13.94
N ASN A 233 -1.22 -1.37 -13.60
CA ASN A 233 0.01 -2.11 -13.88
C ASN A 233 -0.24 -3.52 -14.45
N GLY A 234 -1.42 -3.80 -14.96
CA GLY A 234 -1.71 -5.07 -15.61
C GLY A 234 -2.21 -6.17 -14.69
N THR A 235 -2.07 -7.40 -15.14
CA THR A 235 -2.54 -8.62 -14.43
C THR A 235 -1.41 -9.36 -13.70
N SER A 236 -0.22 -8.78 -13.65
CA SER A 236 0.96 -9.33 -12.97
C SER A 236 1.80 -8.22 -12.33
N THR A 237 2.79 -8.60 -11.54
CA THR A 237 3.76 -7.67 -10.93
C THR A 237 4.93 -7.33 -11.88
N ALA A 238 4.79 -7.56 -13.17
CA ALA A 238 5.75 -7.08 -14.17
C ALA A 238 5.89 -5.55 -14.08
N THR A 239 7.12 -5.05 -14.10
CA THR A 239 7.40 -3.61 -14.01
C THR A 239 7.60 -2.96 -15.37
N THR A 240 7.78 -3.76 -16.43
CA THR A 240 8.04 -3.29 -17.79
C THR A 240 7.20 -4.06 -18.83
N GLY A 241 7.05 -3.43 -20.00
CA GLY A 241 6.37 -4.04 -21.15
C GLY A 241 4.93 -3.60 -21.34
N THR A 242 4.36 -4.00 -22.48
CA THR A 242 2.99 -3.64 -22.90
C THR A 242 1.91 -4.14 -21.96
N THR A 243 2.16 -5.24 -21.25
CA THR A 243 1.22 -5.81 -20.28
C THR A 243 0.94 -4.91 -19.07
N THR A 244 1.76 -3.86 -18.85
CA THR A 244 1.55 -2.84 -17.81
C THR A 244 0.56 -1.76 -18.23
N MET A 245 0.01 -1.84 -19.44
CA MET A 245 -0.94 -0.90 -20.04
C MET A 245 -2.22 -1.62 -20.39
N ILE A 246 -3.33 -0.89 -20.50
CA ILE A 246 -4.60 -1.48 -20.94
C ILE A 246 -4.52 -1.97 -22.40
N ASN A 247 -5.42 -2.85 -22.78
CA ASN A 247 -5.51 -3.42 -24.12
C ASN A 247 -4.17 -4.00 -24.62
N ASN A 248 -3.36 -4.54 -23.69
CA ASN A 248 -2.01 -5.08 -23.95
C ASN A 248 -1.08 -4.10 -24.68
N GLY A 249 -1.21 -2.81 -24.35
CA GLY A 249 -0.38 -1.75 -24.92
C GLY A 249 -0.81 -1.27 -26.28
N ALA A 250 -2.03 -1.55 -26.71
CA ALA A 250 -2.56 -0.96 -27.94
C ALA A 250 -2.46 0.57 -27.88
N SER A 251 -1.87 1.15 -28.91
CA SER A 251 -1.61 2.58 -29.00
C SER A 251 -2.90 3.35 -29.25
N GLN A 252 -3.07 4.50 -28.58
CA GLN A 252 -4.21 5.39 -28.66
C GLN A 252 -3.76 6.84 -28.84
N ALA A 253 -4.36 7.56 -29.77
CA ALA A 253 -4.19 9.01 -29.86
C ALA A 253 -4.83 9.67 -28.63
N PHE A 254 -4.19 10.72 -28.13
CA PHE A 254 -4.78 11.53 -27.06
C PHE A 254 -6.03 12.25 -27.59
N ASN A 255 -5.89 12.87 -28.76
CA ASN A 255 -6.99 13.41 -29.55
C ASN A 255 -6.71 13.17 -31.06
N SER A 256 -7.70 12.82 -31.83
CA SER A 256 -7.58 12.65 -33.28
C SER A 256 -7.46 14.00 -34.01
N SER A 257 -8.06 15.07 -33.46
CA SER A 257 -7.91 16.44 -33.90
C SER A 257 -6.75 17.10 -33.18
N TYR A 258 -5.95 17.92 -33.88
CA TYR A 258 -4.69 18.44 -33.41
C TYR A 258 -4.46 19.92 -33.68
N ASP A 259 -5.26 20.52 -34.55
CA ASP A 259 -5.05 21.83 -35.15
C ASP A 259 -5.64 23.00 -34.34
N ARG A 260 -6.03 22.75 -33.09
CA ARG A 260 -6.51 23.76 -32.12
C ARG A 260 -5.96 23.50 -30.73
N SER A 261 -5.80 24.60 -30.00
CA SER A 261 -5.22 24.53 -28.66
C SER A 261 -6.08 23.83 -27.61
N GLU A 262 -7.40 23.79 -27.76
CA GLU A 262 -8.30 23.05 -26.85
C GLU A 262 -8.14 21.53 -26.92
N TYR A 263 -7.58 20.97 -27.99
CA TYR A 263 -7.43 19.53 -28.17
C TYR A 263 -6.38 18.87 -27.24
N VAL A 264 -5.67 19.66 -26.45
CA VAL A 264 -4.85 19.14 -25.33
C VAL A 264 -5.70 18.65 -24.16
N GLY A 265 -7.00 18.96 -24.12
CA GLY A 265 -7.89 18.63 -23.01
C GLY A 265 -8.31 17.16 -23.00
N TYR A 266 -8.30 16.54 -21.83
CA TYR A 266 -8.93 15.23 -21.60
C TYR A 266 -10.45 15.27 -21.89
N MET A 267 -11.06 16.41 -21.56
CA MET A 267 -12.31 16.89 -22.12
C MET A 267 -12.08 18.31 -22.65
N TYR A 268 -12.85 18.73 -23.66
CA TYR A 268 -12.73 20.05 -24.25
C TYR A 268 -14.08 20.60 -24.73
N THR A 269 -14.11 21.88 -25.03
CA THR A 269 -15.20 22.53 -25.79
C THR A 269 -14.55 23.39 -26.85
N SER A 270 -15.03 23.27 -28.08
CA SER A 270 -14.47 24.06 -29.21
C SER A 270 -14.52 25.55 -28.91
N GLY A 271 -13.38 26.24 -29.10
CA GLY A 271 -13.23 27.66 -28.86
C GLY A 271 -13.16 28.09 -27.38
N GLN A 272 -12.96 27.15 -26.44
CA GLN A 272 -12.89 27.46 -25.02
C GLN A 272 -11.65 26.83 -24.37
N GLN A 273 -10.93 27.62 -23.55
CA GLN A 273 -9.75 27.15 -22.82
C GLN A 273 -10.08 26.06 -21.80
N HIS A 274 -11.13 26.21 -21.03
CA HIS A 274 -11.49 25.34 -19.90
C HIS A 274 -12.83 24.61 -20.10
N GLY A 275 -13.30 24.49 -21.37
CA GLY A 275 -14.54 23.80 -21.68
C GLY A 275 -14.45 22.27 -21.50
N ASN A 276 -15.58 21.62 -21.14
CA ASN A 276 -15.62 20.22 -20.76
C ASN A 276 -16.86 19.50 -21.32
N THR A 277 -17.30 19.84 -22.56
CA THR A 277 -18.53 19.29 -23.15
C THR A 277 -18.29 18.11 -24.08
N THR A 278 -17.07 17.90 -24.54
CA THR A 278 -16.69 16.87 -25.49
C THR A 278 -15.56 16.03 -24.92
N ASP A 279 -15.71 14.75 -24.96
CA ASP A 279 -14.69 13.79 -24.57
C ASP A 279 -13.60 13.68 -25.64
N SER A 280 -12.34 13.57 -25.24
CA SER A 280 -11.27 13.21 -26.15
C SER A 280 -11.28 11.70 -26.43
N PRO A 281 -10.78 11.23 -27.58
CA PRO A 281 -10.71 9.80 -27.88
C PRO A 281 -9.98 8.97 -26.81
N ILE A 282 -8.97 9.52 -26.13
CA ILE A 282 -8.31 8.80 -25.04
C ILE A 282 -9.24 8.63 -23.83
N LYS A 283 -10.10 9.61 -23.55
CA LYS A 283 -11.11 9.49 -22.48
C LYS A 283 -12.13 8.41 -22.81
N ASP A 284 -12.62 8.34 -24.06
CA ASP A 284 -13.56 7.30 -24.48
C ASP A 284 -12.99 5.89 -24.28
N VAL A 285 -11.70 5.70 -24.58
CA VAL A 285 -11.01 4.41 -24.36
C VAL A 285 -10.88 4.11 -22.88
N VAL A 286 -10.52 5.08 -22.04
CA VAL A 286 -10.37 4.91 -20.59
C VAL A 286 -11.72 4.64 -19.94
N ASP A 287 -12.77 5.36 -20.32
CA ASP A 287 -14.14 5.15 -19.82
C ASP A 287 -14.72 3.79 -20.22
N SER A 288 -14.50 3.37 -21.47
CA SER A 288 -14.92 2.04 -21.94
C SER A 288 -14.23 0.93 -21.18
N TRP A 289 -12.92 1.09 -20.93
CA TRP A 289 -12.16 0.15 -20.12
C TRP A 289 -12.66 0.10 -18.66
N TYR A 290 -12.91 1.28 -18.03
CA TYR A 290 -13.48 1.37 -16.69
C TYR A 290 -14.83 0.65 -16.61
N SER A 291 -15.73 0.92 -17.55
CA SER A 291 -17.08 0.34 -17.58
C SER A 291 -17.02 -1.18 -17.68
N SER A 292 -16.07 -1.72 -18.43
CA SER A 292 -15.91 -3.16 -18.64
C SER A 292 -15.25 -3.89 -17.47
N ASN A 293 -14.41 -3.20 -16.68
CA ASN A 293 -13.53 -3.84 -15.70
C ASN A 293 -13.75 -3.39 -14.25
N LEU A 294 -14.24 -2.18 -14.02
CA LEU A 294 -14.30 -1.57 -12.68
C LEU A 294 -15.71 -1.15 -12.24
N ALA A 295 -16.70 -1.15 -13.11
CA ALA A 295 -18.05 -0.68 -12.76
C ALA A 295 -18.66 -1.42 -11.56
N ASN A 296 -18.38 -2.72 -11.42
CA ASN A 296 -18.86 -3.55 -10.32
C ASN A 296 -18.13 -3.28 -8.98
N TYR A 297 -17.10 -2.44 -8.98
CA TYR A 297 -16.31 -2.05 -7.83
C TYR A 297 -16.43 -0.56 -7.50
N SER A 298 -17.47 0.10 -8.04
CA SER A 298 -17.67 1.55 -7.93
C SER A 298 -17.89 2.02 -6.47
N ASP A 299 -18.31 1.12 -5.58
CA ASP A 299 -18.41 1.35 -4.13
C ASP A 299 -17.04 1.53 -3.44
N LYS A 300 -15.98 0.98 -4.03
CA LYS A 300 -14.60 1.10 -3.54
C LYS A 300 -13.81 2.24 -4.18
N ILE A 301 -14.37 2.93 -5.17
CA ILE A 301 -13.69 3.99 -5.92
C ILE A 301 -14.22 5.34 -5.48
N SER A 302 -13.31 6.25 -5.11
CA SER A 302 -13.63 7.58 -4.61
C SER A 302 -14.42 8.40 -5.64
N LYS A 303 -15.51 8.99 -5.18
CA LYS A 303 -16.27 10.00 -5.91
C LYS A 303 -15.84 11.44 -5.57
N GLU A 304 -14.97 11.61 -4.56
CA GLU A 304 -14.47 12.92 -4.13
C GLU A 304 -13.22 13.33 -4.88
N ALA A 305 -12.24 12.43 -5.01
CA ALA A 305 -10.94 12.73 -5.61
C ALA A 305 -11.03 12.98 -7.12
N GLY A 306 -10.22 13.91 -7.61
CA GLY A 306 -10.25 14.36 -9.00
C GLY A 306 -8.96 14.14 -9.78
N PHE A 307 -8.99 14.59 -11.03
CA PHE A 307 -7.90 14.52 -12.01
C PHE A 307 -7.67 15.89 -12.63
N CYS A 308 -6.43 16.39 -12.64
CA CYS A 308 -6.11 17.72 -13.12
C CYS A 308 -5.80 17.75 -14.62
N GLY A 309 -6.60 18.48 -15.40
CA GLY A 309 -6.38 18.74 -16.82
C GLY A 309 -5.45 19.90 -17.12
N ASP A 310 -5.23 20.79 -16.16
CA ASP A 310 -4.21 21.85 -16.08
C ASP A 310 -4.02 22.69 -17.35
N ARG A 311 -5.11 23.24 -17.90
CA ARG A 311 -5.07 24.05 -19.12
C ARG A 311 -4.82 25.56 -18.89
N ASN A 312 -4.37 25.96 -17.69
CA ASN A 312 -3.91 27.32 -17.47
C ASN A 312 -2.67 27.62 -18.33
N MET A 313 -2.54 28.91 -18.71
CA MET A 313 -1.42 29.35 -19.51
C MET A 313 -0.17 29.56 -18.66
N ALA A 314 0.99 29.31 -19.26
CA ALA A 314 2.28 29.73 -18.74
C ALA A 314 2.37 31.25 -18.73
N SER A 315 3.27 31.78 -17.88
CA SER A 315 3.56 33.22 -17.83
C SER A 315 3.92 33.77 -19.22
N GLY A 316 3.33 34.88 -19.59
CA GLY A 316 3.55 35.52 -20.91
C GLY A 316 2.84 34.85 -22.09
N SER A 317 2.07 33.78 -21.86
CA SER A 317 1.21 33.16 -22.88
C SER A 317 -0.25 33.58 -22.70
N SER A 318 -0.94 33.84 -23.81
CA SER A 318 -2.38 34.16 -23.85
C SER A 318 -3.08 33.08 -24.69
N TRP A 319 -4.18 32.53 -24.18
CA TRP A 319 -4.91 31.48 -24.87
C TRP A 319 -5.67 32.03 -26.10
N SER A 320 -5.65 31.23 -27.16
CA SER A 320 -6.53 31.35 -28.34
C SER A 320 -6.70 29.94 -28.90
N SER A 321 -7.86 29.65 -29.51
CA SER A 321 -8.10 28.34 -30.15
C SER A 321 -7.14 28.09 -31.31
N THR A 322 -6.83 29.13 -32.10
CA THR A 322 -5.87 29.11 -33.22
C THR A 322 -4.89 30.27 -33.10
N PRO A 323 -3.92 30.15 -32.17
CA PRO A 323 -2.99 31.23 -31.89
C PRO A 323 -2.01 31.46 -33.07
N SER A 324 -1.68 32.73 -33.36
CA SER A 324 -0.70 33.12 -34.39
C SER A 324 0.76 32.92 -33.94
N SER A 325 0.99 32.71 -32.66
CA SER A 325 2.30 32.40 -32.08
C SER A 325 2.16 31.20 -31.13
N THR A 326 3.26 30.46 -30.95
CA THR A 326 3.26 29.32 -30.02
C THR A 326 2.90 29.74 -28.61
N ILE A 327 1.90 29.07 -28.03
CA ILE A 327 1.46 29.28 -26.65
C ILE A 327 1.84 28.06 -25.77
N TYR A 328 2.14 28.32 -24.50
CA TYR A 328 2.58 27.33 -23.55
C TYR A 328 1.61 27.23 -22.39
N TYR A 329 1.37 25.99 -21.94
CA TYR A 329 0.57 25.70 -20.72
C TYR A 329 1.42 25.73 -19.46
N ALA A 330 0.80 25.98 -18.32
CA ALA A 330 1.48 26.13 -17.04
C ALA A 330 2.30 24.92 -16.62
N ALA A 331 1.86 23.69 -16.96
CA ALA A 331 2.63 22.47 -16.72
C ALA A 331 4.00 22.51 -17.41
N ARG A 332 4.08 23.04 -18.64
CA ARG A 332 5.35 23.21 -19.34
C ARG A 332 6.28 24.18 -18.60
N GLU A 333 5.77 25.29 -18.11
CA GLU A 333 6.60 26.25 -17.35
C GLU A 333 7.12 25.60 -16.05
N ARG A 334 6.25 24.93 -15.30
CA ARG A 334 6.64 24.25 -14.06
C ARG A 334 7.66 23.14 -14.28
N LEU A 335 7.47 22.27 -15.27
CA LEU A 335 8.24 21.04 -15.42
C LEU A 335 9.46 21.17 -16.32
N TYR A 336 9.37 22.01 -17.37
CA TYR A 336 10.48 22.24 -18.29
C TYR A 336 11.41 23.35 -17.78
N THR A 337 10.86 24.49 -17.39
CA THR A 337 11.63 25.69 -17.03
C THR A 337 12.01 25.70 -15.55
N ASN A 338 11.02 25.65 -14.66
CA ASN A 338 11.19 25.91 -13.22
C ASN A 338 11.55 24.67 -12.42
N LYS A 339 11.23 23.46 -12.90
CA LYS A 339 11.38 22.18 -12.20
C LYS A 339 10.65 22.15 -10.84
N THR A 340 9.49 22.78 -10.77
CA THR A 340 8.65 22.93 -9.57
C THR A 340 7.29 22.28 -9.74
N PRO A 341 7.22 20.91 -9.76
CA PRO A 341 5.94 20.21 -9.88
C PRO A 341 5.02 20.50 -8.70
N THR A 342 3.71 20.38 -8.94
CA THR A 342 2.66 20.54 -7.93
C THR A 342 1.63 19.41 -8.03
N LEU A 343 0.96 19.11 -6.90
CA LEU A 343 -0.18 18.18 -6.87
C LEU A 343 -1.52 18.92 -6.75
N LYS A 344 -1.47 20.28 -6.75
CA LYS A 344 -2.66 21.13 -6.78
C LYS A 344 -3.07 21.41 -8.22
N CYS A 345 -4.36 21.43 -8.47
CA CYS A 345 -4.94 21.87 -9.72
C CYS A 345 -5.21 23.38 -9.65
N SER A 346 -4.55 24.15 -10.50
CA SER A 346 -4.59 25.62 -10.47
C SER A 346 -5.95 26.21 -10.84
N ASN A 347 -6.83 25.44 -11.47
CA ASN A 347 -8.15 25.88 -11.89
C ASN A 347 -9.21 24.78 -11.63
N SER A 348 -10.27 25.13 -10.90
CA SER A 348 -11.36 24.21 -10.58
C SER A 348 -12.13 23.71 -11.81
N ALA A 349 -12.15 24.48 -12.90
CA ALA A 349 -12.75 24.04 -14.16
C ALA A 349 -11.94 22.93 -14.86
N ASP A 350 -10.66 22.81 -14.53
CA ASP A 350 -9.76 21.74 -15.02
C ASP A 350 -9.57 20.61 -14.01
N LEU A 351 -10.13 20.73 -12.82
CA LEU A 351 -10.17 19.62 -11.85
C LEU A 351 -11.37 18.74 -12.19
N TYR A 352 -11.12 17.70 -12.95
CA TYR A 352 -12.13 16.74 -13.37
C TYR A 352 -12.57 15.85 -12.21
N THR A 353 -13.84 15.88 -11.86
CA THR A 353 -14.48 15.09 -10.81
C THR A 353 -15.83 14.56 -11.29
N VAL A 354 -16.37 13.56 -10.62
CA VAL A 354 -17.73 13.08 -10.85
C VAL A 354 -18.77 13.89 -10.06
N SER A 355 -20.04 13.66 -10.37
CA SER A 355 -21.21 14.33 -9.79
C SER A 355 -21.30 14.06 -8.33
N GLY A 356 -20.86 14.24 -7.39
CA GLY A 356 -20.89 13.92 -5.94
C GLY A 356 -19.69 14.45 -5.20
N SER A 357 -18.69 14.90 -5.95
CA SER A 357 -17.51 15.54 -5.37
C SER A 357 -17.84 16.91 -4.79
N SER A 358 -17.21 17.27 -3.70
CA SER A 358 -17.30 18.61 -3.12
C SER A 358 -16.57 19.68 -3.94
N LYS A 359 -15.59 19.26 -4.78
CA LYS A 359 -14.71 20.13 -5.58
C LYS A 359 -14.78 19.80 -7.07
N GLY A 360 -14.12 20.63 -7.87
CA GLY A 360 -13.93 20.41 -9.30
C GLY A 360 -15.15 20.70 -10.16
N ASN A 361 -15.05 20.32 -11.44
CA ASN A 361 -16.01 20.65 -12.48
C ASN A 361 -17.18 19.67 -12.61
N LYS A 362 -17.11 18.51 -11.97
CA LYS A 362 -18.16 17.45 -11.96
C LYS A 362 -18.53 16.91 -13.35
N ALA A 363 -17.61 17.02 -14.30
CA ALA A 363 -17.84 16.66 -15.70
C ALA A 363 -17.61 15.17 -16.02
N LEU A 364 -16.94 14.43 -15.12
CA LEU A 364 -16.66 13.01 -15.37
C LEU A 364 -17.91 12.15 -15.20
N THR A 365 -18.11 11.25 -16.14
CA THR A 365 -19.08 10.15 -16.05
C THR A 365 -18.53 9.05 -15.13
N ASN A 366 -17.27 8.67 -15.31
CA ASN A 366 -16.58 7.63 -14.54
C ASN A 366 -15.42 8.24 -13.73
N PRO A 367 -15.16 7.76 -12.49
CA PRO A 367 -14.07 8.26 -11.65
C PRO A 367 -12.70 7.68 -12.07
N VAL A 368 -12.33 7.92 -13.33
CA VAL A 368 -11.10 7.44 -13.95
C VAL A 368 -10.46 8.52 -14.82
N GLY A 369 -9.13 8.57 -14.84
CA GLY A 369 -8.37 9.51 -15.66
C GLY A 369 -6.98 8.98 -15.96
N LEU A 370 -6.04 9.89 -16.22
CA LEU A 370 -4.63 9.58 -16.44
C LEU A 370 -3.77 10.22 -15.35
N ILE A 371 -2.50 9.81 -15.30
CA ILE A 371 -1.50 10.43 -14.44
C ILE A 371 -1.16 11.83 -14.97
N THR A 372 -0.86 12.77 -14.08
CA THR A 372 -0.35 14.09 -14.49
C THR A 372 1.17 14.03 -14.71
N ALA A 373 1.69 14.93 -15.54
CA ALA A 373 3.14 15.07 -15.72
C ALA A 373 3.85 15.50 -14.43
N ASP A 374 3.18 16.29 -13.58
CA ASP A 374 3.66 16.67 -12.26
C ASP A 374 3.84 15.47 -11.34
N GLU A 375 2.90 14.53 -11.31
CA GLU A 375 3.00 13.26 -10.56
C GLU A 375 4.17 12.39 -11.08
N VAL A 376 4.35 12.33 -12.40
CA VAL A 376 5.49 11.62 -13.00
C VAL A 376 6.82 12.28 -12.60
N ALA A 377 6.90 13.62 -12.64
CA ALA A 377 8.11 14.35 -12.23
C ALA A 377 8.43 14.12 -10.74
N MET A 378 7.42 14.16 -9.89
CA MET A 378 7.58 13.88 -8.44
C MET A 378 7.98 12.43 -8.18
N ALA A 379 7.53 11.48 -8.99
CA ALA A 379 7.93 10.09 -8.89
C ALA A 379 9.39 9.84 -9.35
N GLY A 380 9.95 10.71 -10.22
CA GLY A 380 11.33 10.59 -10.70
C GLY A 380 11.53 10.76 -12.21
N GLY A 381 10.45 10.90 -12.98
CA GLY A 381 10.49 11.09 -14.43
C GLY A 381 10.66 12.56 -14.84
N VAL A 382 11.83 13.14 -14.60
CA VAL A 382 12.06 14.56 -14.88
C VAL A 382 12.17 14.81 -16.39
N TYR A 383 11.68 15.97 -16.85
CA TYR A 383 11.73 16.35 -18.26
C TYR A 383 13.15 16.34 -18.83
N GLY A 384 13.30 15.63 -19.96
CA GLY A 384 14.55 15.56 -20.71
C GLY A 384 15.69 14.80 -20.04
N GLN A 385 15.43 14.06 -18.96
CA GLN A 385 16.45 13.29 -18.23
C GLN A 385 16.05 11.82 -18.15
N THR A 386 16.81 10.98 -18.84
CA THR A 386 16.64 9.52 -18.77
C THR A 386 16.71 9.03 -17.34
N ASN A 387 15.69 8.31 -16.92
CA ASN A 387 15.63 7.60 -15.63
C ASN A 387 14.86 6.30 -15.79
N GLN A 388 15.54 5.18 -15.63
CA GLN A 388 14.95 3.84 -15.70
C GLN A 388 14.80 3.20 -14.31
N SER A 389 15.11 3.96 -13.25
CA SER A 389 15.15 3.48 -11.86
C SER A 389 14.01 4.04 -11.03
N TYR A 390 12.83 4.35 -11.60
CA TYR A 390 11.67 4.76 -10.82
C TYR A 390 10.43 3.92 -11.17
N TYR A 391 9.51 3.79 -10.23
CA TYR A 391 8.43 2.80 -10.28
C TYR A 391 7.39 3.01 -11.40
N LEU A 392 7.32 4.20 -11.98
CA LEU A 392 6.42 4.49 -13.11
C LEU A 392 7.06 4.16 -14.47
N TYR A 393 8.39 3.95 -14.52
CA TYR A 393 9.08 3.48 -15.70
C TYR A 393 8.59 2.07 -16.07
N ASN A 394 8.23 1.88 -17.36
CA ASN A 394 7.74 0.60 -17.87
C ASN A 394 8.35 0.20 -19.23
N ASN A 395 9.39 0.91 -19.69
CA ASN A 395 10.01 0.73 -21.00
C ASN A 395 9.04 0.88 -22.19
N GLN A 396 7.97 1.66 -22.01
CA GLN A 396 6.97 1.96 -23.04
C GLN A 396 6.68 3.44 -23.06
N TYR A 397 6.09 3.89 -24.17
CA TYR A 397 5.51 5.23 -24.29
C TYR A 397 4.10 5.21 -23.76
N TYR A 398 3.72 6.16 -22.89
CA TYR A 398 2.34 6.29 -22.44
C TYR A 398 1.97 7.75 -22.12
N TRP A 399 0.71 8.09 -22.39
CA TRP A 399 0.18 9.43 -22.20
C TRP A 399 0.09 9.83 -20.73
N THR A 400 0.30 11.13 -20.49
CA THR A 400 -0.15 11.82 -19.27
C THR A 400 -1.36 12.67 -19.59
N MET A 401 -1.93 13.33 -18.56
CA MET A 401 -3.08 14.21 -18.70
C MET A 401 -2.71 15.69 -18.91
N SER A 402 -1.42 16.03 -18.84
CA SER A 402 -0.96 17.42 -18.74
C SER A 402 -0.62 18.00 -20.10
N PRO A 403 -1.20 19.19 -20.46
CA PRO A 403 -0.89 19.93 -21.66
C PRO A 403 0.56 20.43 -21.68
N PHE A 404 1.16 20.52 -22.87
CA PHE A 404 2.49 21.10 -23.05
C PHE A 404 2.42 22.46 -23.76
N ASN A 405 1.98 22.48 -25.04
CA ASN A 405 1.86 23.69 -25.83
C ASN A 405 0.89 23.51 -27.01
N PHE A 406 0.57 24.61 -27.67
CA PHE A 406 0.17 24.62 -29.08
C PHE A 406 1.26 25.33 -29.87
N ASN A 407 1.84 24.62 -30.84
CA ASN A 407 2.90 25.17 -31.68
C ASN A 407 2.29 25.80 -32.95
N ALA A 408 2.28 27.09 -33.04
CA ALA A 408 1.69 27.82 -34.16
C ALA A 408 2.43 27.58 -35.48
N THR A 409 3.72 27.20 -35.45
CA THR A 409 4.49 26.93 -36.68
C THR A 409 4.10 25.60 -37.31
N SER A 410 3.94 24.56 -36.49
CA SER A 410 3.48 23.26 -36.95
C SER A 410 1.95 23.16 -37.05
N GLY A 411 1.21 24.00 -36.35
CA GLY A 411 -0.25 23.93 -36.23
C GLY A 411 -0.73 22.80 -35.34
N PHE A 412 0.06 22.29 -34.39
CA PHE A 412 -0.26 21.12 -33.59
C PHE A 412 -0.35 21.43 -32.09
N ALA A 413 -1.31 20.77 -31.45
CA ALA A 413 -1.47 20.69 -30.01
C ALA A 413 -0.60 19.55 -29.45
N TYR A 414 0.05 19.76 -28.31
CA TYR A 414 0.97 18.82 -27.67
C TYR A 414 0.64 18.60 -26.20
N VAL A 415 0.75 17.33 -25.79
CA VAL A 415 0.53 16.86 -24.41
C VAL A 415 1.79 16.15 -23.93
N PHE A 416 2.06 16.20 -22.63
CA PHE A 416 3.15 15.41 -22.03
C PHE A 416 2.85 13.92 -22.11
N TYR A 417 3.91 13.14 -22.29
CA TYR A 417 3.91 11.70 -22.19
C TYR A 417 5.20 11.21 -21.55
N VAL A 418 5.19 9.97 -21.07
CA VAL A 418 6.41 9.31 -20.59
C VAL A 418 7.07 8.58 -21.75
N TYR A 419 8.33 8.85 -21.96
CA TYR A 419 9.16 8.24 -22.99
C TYR A 419 9.65 6.86 -22.56
N SER A 420 9.95 5.97 -23.52
CA SER A 420 10.38 4.59 -23.25
C SER A 420 11.67 4.45 -22.44
N ASN A 421 12.44 5.51 -22.25
CA ASN A 421 13.62 5.57 -21.37
C ASN A 421 13.32 6.25 -20.02
N GLY A 422 12.04 6.53 -19.72
CA GLY A 422 11.55 6.99 -18.42
C GLY A 422 11.58 8.49 -18.16
N TYR A 423 11.94 9.34 -19.12
CA TYR A 423 11.81 10.79 -18.91
C TYR A 423 10.48 11.34 -19.43
N LEU A 424 10.05 12.46 -18.89
CA LEU A 424 8.96 13.23 -19.45
C LEU A 424 9.38 13.90 -20.76
N HIS A 425 8.54 13.77 -21.75
CA HIS A 425 8.63 14.48 -23.02
C HIS A 425 7.22 14.93 -23.45
N TYR A 426 7.08 15.53 -24.63
CA TYR A 426 5.81 15.91 -25.20
C TYR A 426 5.67 15.37 -26.62
N ASP A 427 4.42 15.13 -27.03
CA ASP A 427 4.15 14.73 -28.41
C ASP A 427 2.81 15.30 -28.87
N SER A 428 2.61 15.33 -30.19
CA SER A 428 1.37 15.76 -30.80
C SER A 428 0.22 14.84 -30.38
N VAL A 429 -0.91 15.44 -30.02
CA VAL A 429 -2.09 14.73 -29.52
C VAL A 429 -2.64 13.66 -30.46
N ASN A 430 -2.35 13.75 -31.77
CA ASN A 430 -2.77 12.76 -32.77
C ASN A 430 -1.79 11.60 -32.97
N ASN A 431 -0.62 11.63 -32.36
CA ASN A 431 0.24 10.45 -32.27
C ASN A 431 -0.36 9.43 -31.30
N ALA A 432 0.00 8.16 -31.44
CA ALA A 432 -0.63 7.09 -30.67
C ALA A 432 0.37 6.41 -29.74
N TRP A 433 0.08 6.42 -28.44
CA TRP A 433 0.89 5.83 -27.38
C TRP A 433 0.06 4.98 -26.44
N GLY A 434 0.69 4.29 -25.52
CA GLY A 434 0.05 3.43 -24.53
C GLY A 434 -0.79 4.21 -23.52
N VAL A 435 -1.72 3.52 -22.88
CA VAL A 435 -2.66 4.09 -21.91
C VAL A 435 -2.57 3.33 -20.58
N ARG A 436 -2.39 4.07 -19.48
CA ARG A 436 -2.39 3.56 -18.11
C ARG A 436 -3.42 4.33 -17.30
N PRO A 437 -4.62 3.78 -17.09
CA PRO A 437 -5.64 4.44 -16.27
C PRO A 437 -5.18 4.67 -14.84
N VAL A 438 -5.67 5.75 -14.27
CA VAL A 438 -5.51 6.13 -12.86
C VAL A 438 -6.89 6.18 -12.23
N ILE A 439 -7.01 5.58 -11.04
CA ILE A 439 -8.20 5.65 -10.18
C ILE A 439 -7.81 6.10 -8.78
N ASN A 440 -8.81 6.43 -7.99
CA ASN A 440 -8.63 6.70 -6.56
C ASN A 440 -9.53 5.73 -5.78
N LEU A 441 -8.97 4.84 -4.94
CA LEU A 441 -9.78 4.07 -4.00
C LEU A 441 -10.33 5.00 -2.93
N ALA A 442 -11.53 4.72 -2.46
CA ALA A 442 -12.20 5.52 -1.43
C ALA A 442 -11.39 5.50 -0.11
N HIS A 443 -11.52 6.56 0.68
CA HIS A 443 -10.76 6.75 1.93
C HIS A 443 -11.06 5.71 3.00
N ASP A 444 -12.23 5.08 2.94
CA ASP A 444 -12.72 4.06 3.87
C ASP A 444 -12.42 2.62 3.42
N VAL A 445 -11.64 2.44 2.36
CA VAL A 445 -11.24 1.12 1.88
C VAL A 445 -10.34 0.43 2.89
N VAL A 446 -10.76 -0.78 3.28
CA VAL A 446 -10.07 -1.66 4.22
C VAL A 446 -9.24 -2.68 3.46
N ILE A 447 -8.03 -2.98 3.93
CA ILE A 447 -7.23 -4.09 3.41
C ILE A 447 -7.71 -5.42 4.01
N LYS A 448 -7.71 -6.46 3.20
CA LYS A 448 -7.86 -7.85 3.67
C LYS A 448 -6.54 -8.40 4.20
N SER A 449 -5.45 -8.09 3.51
CA SER A 449 -4.10 -8.58 3.84
C SER A 449 -3.04 -7.80 3.05
N GLY A 450 -1.78 -8.13 3.28
CA GLY A 450 -0.65 -7.64 2.51
C GLY A 450 0.13 -6.51 3.19
N ASN A 451 1.31 -6.25 2.63
CA ASN A 451 2.25 -5.22 3.09
C ASN A 451 2.72 -4.28 1.96
N GLY A 452 2.08 -4.38 0.79
CA GLY A 452 2.39 -3.56 -0.38
C GLY A 452 3.59 -4.04 -1.19
N SER A 453 4.22 -5.16 -0.86
CA SER A 453 5.28 -5.73 -1.72
C SER A 453 4.69 -6.41 -2.96
N SER A 454 5.52 -6.68 -3.98
CA SER A 454 5.06 -7.38 -5.18
C SER A 454 4.63 -8.83 -4.92
N SER A 455 5.17 -9.48 -3.89
CA SER A 455 4.80 -10.84 -3.48
C SER A 455 3.57 -10.87 -2.57
N THR A 456 3.35 -9.82 -1.80
CA THR A 456 2.22 -9.65 -0.87
C THR A 456 1.64 -8.24 -0.99
N PRO A 457 1.01 -7.90 -2.15
CA PRO A 457 0.38 -6.60 -2.35
C PRO A 457 -0.73 -6.37 -1.32
N TYR A 458 -1.10 -5.12 -1.09
CA TYR A 458 -2.33 -4.84 -0.35
C TYR A 458 -3.51 -5.42 -1.12
N GLU A 459 -4.21 -6.38 -0.54
CA GLU A 459 -5.41 -7.02 -1.12
C GLU A 459 -6.67 -6.23 -0.68
N ILE A 460 -7.53 -5.87 -1.66
CA ILE A 460 -8.76 -5.12 -1.44
C ILE A 460 -9.98 -5.98 -1.75
#